data_9d712d02f38a6f6c33272ddb9b171cdb
#
_entry.id   9d712d02f38a6f6c33272ddb9b171cdb
#
_cell.length_a   1.000
_cell.length_b   1.000
_cell.length_c   1.000
_cell.angle_alpha   90.00
_cell.angle_beta   90.00
_cell.angle_gamma   90.00
#
_symmetry.space_group_name_H-M   'P 1'
#
loop_
_entity.id
_entity.type
_entity.pdbx_description
1 polymer ?
#
loop_
_entity_poly.entity_id
_entity_poly.type
_entity_poly.pdbx_seq_one_letter_code
_entity_poly.pdbx_strand_id
1 'polypeptide(L)'
;MSDLPEADGSAADGLTILAPAKLNLSLAVLARRADGFHEIESLMVPVSLADTLHVRLRAEPGVMLRVAYAGDLARGPGAALARDVPTDGTNLVVRAAERLAVEAGVTTGLDVDLVKRIPSGAGLGGGSSDAAAMIRAAAMLWQLDWTAERLAAVGAGIGSDVPWFFAGGAAIASGRGERIEPVAGLADIAAVIACPATGLSTAAVYGRCVPDATRTGDADRLVKALATGGLAAAVPFMSNALEPPARILSTEIDRLLTALAEAGGFAPRLTGSGSACFTLTRTLAEAEAIAARLAARRDSGDPACAAIFAVRCSWPA
;
A
#
# COMPACT_ATOMS: atom_id res chain seq x y z
N MET A 1 -2.58 5.31 25.28
CA MET A 1 -2.28 6.61 24.65
C MET A 1 -1.19 6.30 23.64
N SER A 2 -1.56 6.09 22.39
CA SER A 2 -0.62 5.74 21.31
C SER A 2 -0.03 7.03 20.76
N ASP A 3 1.27 7.19 20.88
CA ASP A 3 2.02 8.28 20.27
C ASP A 3 1.92 8.16 18.75
N LEU A 4 1.08 9.02 18.17
CA LEU A 4 1.13 9.31 16.73
C LEU A 4 2.44 10.05 16.46
N PRO A 5 3.15 9.83 15.34
CA PRO A 5 4.33 10.62 14.99
C PRO A 5 3.96 12.10 15.01
N GLU A 6 4.71 12.87 15.81
CA GLU A 6 4.53 14.33 15.94
C GLU A 6 4.61 14.98 14.57
N ALA A 7 3.57 15.75 14.22
CA ALA A 7 3.58 16.63 13.07
C ALA A 7 4.46 17.83 13.40
N ASP A 8 5.61 17.96 12.73
CA ASP A 8 6.47 19.12 12.84
C ASP A 8 5.92 20.24 11.94
N GLY A 9 5.42 21.31 12.54
CA GLY A 9 4.97 22.52 11.83
C GLY A 9 3.93 23.32 12.60
N SER A 10 4.12 24.63 12.72
CA SER A 10 3.10 25.55 13.20
C SER A 10 1.91 25.57 12.24
N ALA A 11 0.68 25.73 12.73
CA ALA A 11 -0.55 25.75 11.93
C ALA A 11 -0.57 26.80 10.79
N ALA A 12 0.35 27.78 10.81
CA ALA A 12 0.52 28.79 9.78
C ALA A 12 1.25 28.26 8.53
N ASP A 13 2.12 27.24 8.68
CA ASP A 13 2.94 26.66 7.58
C ASP A 13 2.31 25.43 6.92
N GLY A 14 1.20 24.92 7.46
CA GLY A 14 0.54 23.68 7.02
C GLY A 14 1.08 22.44 7.71
N LEU A 15 0.58 21.28 7.28
CA LEU A 15 0.90 19.96 7.82
C LEU A 15 1.57 19.09 6.75
N THR A 16 2.67 18.43 7.09
CA THR A 16 3.29 17.40 6.26
C THR A 16 2.98 16.04 6.85
N ILE A 17 2.44 15.14 6.03
CA ILE A 17 2.10 13.77 6.44
C ILE A 17 2.61 12.75 5.42
N LEU A 18 3.11 11.62 5.91
CA LEU A 18 3.52 10.50 5.07
C LEU A 18 2.36 9.53 4.83
N ALA A 19 2.29 9.01 3.61
CA ALA A 19 1.34 8.01 3.17
C ALA A 19 2.11 6.74 2.75
N PRO A 20 2.32 5.75 3.66
CA PRO A 20 3.14 4.58 3.39
C PRO A 20 2.48 3.63 2.40
N ALA A 21 3.26 2.91 1.61
CA ALA A 21 2.81 1.75 0.86
C ALA A 21 2.53 0.57 1.80
N LYS A 22 1.87 -0.46 1.29
CA LYS A 22 1.64 -1.74 1.99
C LYS A 22 2.10 -2.92 1.15
N LEU A 23 2.37 -4.03 1.81
CA LEU A 23 2.51 -5.36 1.21
C LEU A 23 1.45 -6.30 1.77
N ASN A 24 0.89 -7.16 0.92
CA ASN A 24 0.11 -8.31 1.35
C ASN A 24 1.07 -9.48 1.55
N LEU A 25 1.40 -9.83 2.78
CA LEU A 25 2.23 -11.01 3.09
C LEU A 25 1.47 -12.31 2.84
N SER A 26 0.15 -12.29 3.02
CA SER A 26 -0.79 -13.30 2.52
C SER A 26 -2.01 -12.60 1.93
N LEU A 27 -2.67 -13.20 0.95
CA LEU A 27 -3.97 -12.78 0.45
C LEU A 27 -4.75 -14.02 -0.01
N ALA A 28 -5.78 -14.38 0.74
CA ALA A 28 -6.76 -15.39 0.38
C ALA A 28 -8.02 -14.71 -0.17
N VAL A 29 -8.60 -15.28 -1.22
CA VAL A 29 -9.93 -14.93 -1.74
C VAL A 29 -10.84 -16.11 -1.39
N LEU A 30 -11.74 -15.89 -0.45
CA LEU A 30 -12.50 -16.97 0.20
C LEU A 30 -13.83 -17.25 -0.51
N ALA A 31 -14.49 -16.22 -1.00
CA ALA A 31 -15.78 -16.33 -1.68
C ALA A 31 -16.04 -15.15 -2.62
N ARG A 32 -16.95 -15.33 -3.56
CA ARG A 32 -17.57 -14.24 -4.30
C ARG A 32 -18.86 -13.84 -3.59
N ARG A 33 -19.01 -12.55 -3.30
CA ARG A 33 -20.15 -11.99 -2.57
C ARG A 33 -21.29 -11.63 -3.51
N ALA A 34 -22.49 -11.52 -2.97
CA ALA A 34 -23.67 -11.13 -3.73
C ALA A 34 -23.62 -9.66 -4.20
N ASP A 35 -22.82 -8.80 -3.50
CA ASP A 35 -22.60 -7.40 -3.85
C ASP A 35 -21.58 -7.19 -4.99
N GLY A 36 -21.06 -8.30 -5.56
CA GLY A 36 -20.08 -8.29 -6.66
C GLY A 36 -18.62 -8.21 -6.21
N PHE A 37 -18.36 -7.97 -4.92
CA PHE A 37 -17.03 -8.01 -4.33
C PHE A 37 -16.62 -9.45 -3.98
N HIS A 38 -15.41 -9.59 -3.41
CA HIS A 38 -14.91 -10.85 -2.89
C HIS A 38 -14.73 -10.76 -1.37
N GLU A 39 -14.99 -11.87 -0.70
CA GLU A 39 -14.59 -12.06 0.69
C GLU A 39 -13.11 -12.42 0.69
N ILE A 40 -12.31 -11.65 1.41
CA ILE A 40 -10.87 -11.83 1.47
C ILE A 40 -10.40 -12.00 2.92
N GLU A 41 -9.18 -12.54 3.06
CA GLU A 41 -8.39 -12.50 4.29
C GLU A 41 -6.93 -12.24 3.91
N SER A 42 -6.31 -11.24 4.53
CA SER A 42 -4.95 -10.82 4.17
C SER A 42 -4.20 -10.28 5.36
N LEU A 43 -3.00 -10.79 5.63
CA LEU A 43 -2.04 -10.10 6.49
C LEU A 43 -1.34 -9.03 5.66
N MET A 44 -1.53 -7.78 6.04
CA MET A 44 -0.88 -6.63 5.41
C MET A 44 0.06 -5.93 6.37
N VAL A 45 1.15 -5.38 5.81
CA VAL A 45 2.17 -4.64 6.54
C VAL A 45 2.51 -3.34 5.83
N PRO A 46 2.69 -2.22 6.58
CA PRO A 46 3.19 -0.98 5.98
C PRO A 46 4.67 -1.10 5.68
N VAL A 47 5.14 -0.33 4.71
CA VAL A 47 6.57 -0.28 4.36
C VAL A 47 7.07 1.14 4.30
N SER A 48 8.40 1.32 4.39
CA SER A 48 9.05 2.63 4.43
C SER A 48 9.01 3.42 3.11
N LEU A 49 8.55 2.81 2.01
CA LEU A 49 8.22 3.55 0.78
C LEU A 49 6.93 4.31 1.01
N ALA A 50 6.97 5.64 0.90
CA ALA A 50 5.82 6.49 1.20
C ALA A 50 5.71 7.67 0.24
N ASP A 51 4.47 8.06 -0.08
CA ASP A 51 4.15 9.35 -0.66
C ASP A 51 4.14 10.42 0.43
N THR A 52 4.17 11.69 0.05
CA THR A 52 4.14 12.81 1.00
C THR A 52 3.03 13.77 0.60
N LEU A 53 2.20 14.16 1.57
CA LEU A 53 1.21 15.21 1.41
C LEU A 53 1.64 16.43 2.23
N HIS A 54 1.67 17.60 1.60
CA HIS A 54 1.75 18.90 2.26
C HIS A 54 0.38 19.55 2.16
N VAL A 55 -0.29 19.75 3.28
CA VAL A 55 -1.69 20.19 3.34
C VAL A 55 -1.78 21.52 4.09
N ARG A 56 -2.46 22.50 3.51
CA ARG A 56 -2.67 23.83 4.10
C ARG A 56 -4.13 24.19 4.06
N LEU A 57 -4.57 24.98 5.06
CA LEU A 57 -5.90 25.59 5.03
C LEU A 57 -5.98 26.62 3.90
N ARG A 58 -7.14 26.72 3.31
CA ARG A 58 -7.50 27.62 2.24
C ARG A 58 -8.84 28.29 2.56
N ALA A 59 -8.95 29.62 2.36
CA ALA A 59 -10.16 30.36 2.67
C ALA A 59 -11.35 29.95 1.78
N GLU A 60 -11.09 29.72 0.49
CA GLU A 60 -12.12 29.28 -0.45
C GLU A 60 -12.45 27.80 -0.24
N PRO A 61 -13.76 27.42 -0.29
CA PRO A 61 -14.17 26.02 -0.19
C PRO A 61 -13.54 25.12 -1.27
N GLY A 62 -13.51 23.81 -0.98
CA GLY A 62 -13.03 22.79 -1.91
C GLY A 62 -11.54 22.45 -1.73
N VAL A 63 -11.05 21.58 -2.61
CA VAL A 63 -9.69 21.03 -2.56
C VAL A 63 -8.93 21.43 -3.83
N MET A 64 -7.79 22.07 -3.67
CA MET A 64 -6.85 22.34 -4.75
C MET A 64 -5.71 21.33 -4.63
N LEU A 65 -5.69 20.33 -5.52
CA LEU A 65 -4.66 19.29 -5.55
C LEU A 65 -3.63 19.54 -6.64
N ARG A 66 -2.35 19.54 -6.27
CA ARG A 66 -1.20 19.47 -7.17
C ARG A 66 -0.47 18.17 -6.96
N VAL A 67 -0.02 17.53 -8.03
CA VAL A 67 0.71 16.25 -7.99
C VAL A 67 2.08 16.43 -8.62
N ALA A 68 3.09 15.95 -7.92
CA ALA A 68 4.46 15.86 -8.40
C ALA A 68 5.00 14.43 -8.18
N TYR A 69 6.06 14.06 -8.91
CA TYR A 69 6.73 12.78 -8.77
C TYR A 69 8.14 12.97 -8.23
N ALA A 70 8.60 12.05 -7.40
CA ALA A 70 9.96 12.07 -6.83
C ALA A 70 10.63 10.69 -6.94
N GLY A 71 11.95 10.64 -6.67
CA GLY A 71 12.73 9.43 -6.77
C GLY A 71 12.69 8.80 -8.16
N ASP A 72 12.57 7.48 -8.22
CA ASP A 72 12.55 6.71 -9.47
C ASP A 72 11.38 7.07 -10.40
N LEU A 73 10.25 7.55 -9.85
CA LEU A 73 9.10 7.98 -10.64
C LEU A 73 9.32 9.31 -11.37
N ALA A 74 10.21 10.16 -10.86
CA ALA A 74 10.52 11.45 -11.49
C ALA A 74 11.55 11.31 -12.62
N ARG A 75 12.46 10.37 -12.51
CA ARG A 75 13.62 10.21 -13.42
C ARG A 75 14.06 8.75 -13.49
N GLY A 76 14.55 8.32 -14.64
CA GLY A 76 15.07 6.98 -14.81
C GLY A 76 14.03 5.94 -15.26
N PRO A 77 14.33 4.65 -15.13
CA PRO A 77 13.48 3.57 -15.61
C PRO A 77 12.10 3.53 -14.98
N GLY A 78 11.98 3.98 -13.73
CA GLY A 78 10.70 4.05 -13.01
C GLY A 78 9.76 5.14 -13.51
N ALA A 79 10.22 6.10 -14.33
CA ALA A 79 9.38 7.16 -14.86
C ALA A 79 8.21 6.62 -15.72
N ALA A 80 8.36 5.43 -16.31
CA ALA A 80 7.27 4.75 -17.01
C ALA A 80 6.09 4.36 -16.08
N LEU A 81 6.31 4.34 -14.77
CA LEU A 81 5.30 4.07 -13.75
C LEU A 81 4.66 5.35 -13.18
N ALA A 82 5.18 6.52 -13.54
CA ALA A 82 4.57 7.81 -13.26
C ALA A 82 3.36 7.97 -14.20
N ARG A 83 2.21 7.46 -13.76
CA ARG A 83 0.95 7.60 -14.52
C ARG A 83 0.31 8.93 -14.16
N ASP A 84 -0.39 9.52 -15.10
CA ASP A 84 -1.21 10.70 -14.85
C ASP A 84 -2.19 10.40 -13.71
N VAL A 85 -1.92 11.00 -12.55
CA VAL A 85 -2.81 10.96 -11.40
C VAL A 85 -3.75 12.15 -11.53
N PRO A 86 -5.08 11.92 -11.62
CA PRO A 86 -6.02 13.03 -11.77
C PRO A 86 -5.92 13.98 -10.57
N THR A 87 -6.18 15.27 -10.81
CA THR A 87 -6.16 16.31 -9.76
C THR A 87 -7.56 16.85 -9.43
N ASP A 88 -8.59 16.24 -10.01
CA ASP A 88 -10.00 16.58 -9.85
C ASP A 88 -10.73 15.65 -8.83
N GLY A 89 -12.05 15.76 -8.75
CA GLY A 89 -12.91 14.96 -7.88
C GLY A 89 -12.88 13.45 -8.13
N THR A 90 -12.16 12.94 -9.13
CA THR A 90 -11.93 11.50 -9.32
C THR A 90 -10.77 10.98 -8.49
N ASN A 91 -9.88 11.86 -8.01
CA ASN A 91 -8.78 11.50 -7.15
C ASN A 91 -9.26 11.15 -5.74
N LEU A 92 -8.72 10.06 -5.18
CA LEU A 92 -9.11 9.60 -3.83
C LEU A 92 -8.77 10.62 -2.73
N VAL A 93 -7.72 11.43 -2.89
CA VAL A 93 -7.34 12.51 -1.96
C VAL A 93 -8.43 13.59 -1.94
N VAL A 94 -8.89 14.04 -3.11
CA VAL A 94 -9.95 15.04 -3.22
C VAL A 94 -11.25 14.49 -2.64
N ARG A 95 -11.65 13.29 -3.05
CA ARG A 95 -12.87 12.63 -2.54
C ARG A 95 -12.85 12.43 -1.03
N ALA A 96 -11.69 12.10 -0.48
CA ALA A 96 -11.52 11.88 0.96
C ALA A 96 -11.72 13.18 1.76
N ALA A 97 -11.11 14.27 1.32
CA ALA A 97 -11.27 15.57 1.95
C ALA A 97 -12.70 16.12 1.82
N GLU A 98 -13.29 16.04 0.62
CA GLU A 98 -14.68 16.49 0.39
C GLU A 98 -15.69 15.70 1.22
N ARG A 99 -15.53 14.38 1.29
CA ARG A 99 -16.41 13.54 2.11
C ARG A 99 -16.29 13.90 3.59
N LEU A 100 -15.06 14.05 4.11
CA LEU A 100 -14.84 14.45 5.50
C LEU A 100 -15.45 15.84 5.78
N ALA A 101 -15.26 16.80 4.86
CA ALA A 101 -15.83 18.14 4.98
C ALA A 101 -17.36 18.11 5.10
N VAL A 102 -18.03 17.31 4.26
CA VAL A 102 -19.49 17.13 4.32
C VAL A 102 -19.92 16.51 5.64
N GLU A 103 -19.27 15.45 6.10
CA GLU A 103 -19.64 14.76 7.35
C GLU A 103 -19.33 15.61 8.60
N ALA A 104 -18.33 16.50 8.53
CA ALA A 104 -17.95 17.40 9.62
C ALA A 104 -18.66 18.77 9.59
N GLY A 105 -19.37 19.10 8.50
CA GLY A 105 -19.99 20.40 8.31
C GLY A 105 -18.96 21.53 8.11
N VAL A 106 -17.77 21.23 7.60
CA VAL A 106 -16.67 22.19 7.39
C VAL A 106 -16.75 22.77 5.97
N THR A 107 -16.57 24.08 5.85
CA THR A 107 -16.54 24.79 4.56
C THR A 107 -15.15 25.33 4.19
N THR A 108 -14.23 25.37 5.15
CA THR A 108 -12.83 25.76 4.91
C THR A 108 -12.16 24.78 3.96
N GLY A 109 -11.59 25.25 2.87
CA GLY A 109 -10.95 24.42 1.86
C GLY A 109 -9.51 24.03 2.22
N LEU A 110 -8.90 23.25 1.34
CA LEU A 110 -7.54 22.74 1.49
C LEU A 110 -6.73 22.89 0.20
N ASP A 111 -5.51 23.37 0.33
CA ASP A 111 -4.45 23.27 -0.68
C ASP A 111 -3.58 22.06 -0.36
N VAL A 112 -3.38 21.18 -1.35
CA VAL A 112 -2.66 19.91 -1.20
C VAL A 112 -1.59 19.78 -2.27
N ASP A 113 -0.34 19.59 -1.84
CA ASP A 113 0.77 19.20 -2.69
C ASP A 113 1.09 17.72 -2.41
N LEU A 114 0.75 16.84 -3.35
CA LEU A 114 1.00 15.40 -3.27
C LEU A 114 2.27 15.04 -4.04
N VAL A 115 3.28 14.53 -3.35
CA VAL A 115 4.52 14.05 -3.94
C VAL A 115 4.51 12.53 -4.00
N LYS A 116 4.38 11.97 -5.19
CA LYS A 116 4.29 10.53 -5.45
C LYS A 116 5.66 9.88 -5.54
N ARG A 117 5.84 8.79 -4.78
CA ARG A 117 6.97 7.85 -4.83
C ARG A 117 6.49 6.42 -5.00
N ILE A 118 5.23 6.13 -4.63
CA ILE A 118 4.61 4.81 -4.77
C ILE A 118 4.07 4.67 -6.19
N PRO A 119 4.49 3.65 -6.96
CA PRO A 119 3.94 3.38 -8.29
C PRO A 119 2.43 3.19 -8.26
N SER A 120 1.71 3.91 -9.12
CA SER A 120 0.26 3.86 -9.21
C SER A 120 -0.22 2.56 -9.86
N GLY A 121 -1.24 1.91 -9.28
CA GLY A 121 -1.83 0.67 -9.83
C GLY A 121 -0.92 -0.55 -9.74
N ALA A 122 0.06 -0.54 -8.82
CA ALA A 122 1.01 -1.63 -8.64
C ALA A 122 0.63 -2.62 -7.50
N GLY A 123 -0.56 -2.51 -6.90
CA GLY A 123 -0.96 -3.37 -5.77
C GLY A 123 -0.39 -2.93 -4.42
N LEU A 124 0.28 -1.77 -4.35
CA LEU A 124 0.95 -1.22 -3.17
C LEU A 124 0.06 -0.32 -2.29
N GLY A 125 -1.19 -0.09 -2.66
CA GLY A 125 -2.15 0.67 -1.88
C GLY A 125 -1.93 2.19 -1.84
N GLY A 126 -1.06 2.77 -2.71
CA GLY A 126 -0.66 4.17 -2.65
C GLY A 126 -1.84 5.16 -2.63
N GLY A 127 -2.79 5.04 -3.55
CA GLY A 127 -3.95 5.95 -3.57
C GLY A 127 -4.85 5.85 -2.32
N SER A 128 -5.00 4.63 -1.75
CA SER A 128 -5.75 4.44 -0.51
C SER A 128 -5.00 5.01 0.71
N SER A 129 -3.68 4.90 0.70
CA SER A 129 -2.81 5.52 1.70
C SER A 129 -2.87 7.05 1.64
N ASP A 130 -2.79 7.62 0.42
CA ASP A 130 -2.94 9.06 0.20
C ASP A 130 -4.28 9.57 0.75
N ALA A 131 -5.38 8.83 0.48
CA ALA A 131 -6.70 9.18 0.98
C ALA A 131 -6.78 9.12 2.51
N ALA A 132 -6.21 8.09 3.15
CA ALA A 132 -6.16 7.97 4.60
C ALA A 132 -5.31 9.08 5.23
N ALA A 133 -4.15 9.39 4.65
CA ALA A 133 -3.31 10.50 5.07
C ALA A 133 -4.04 11.83 4.94
N MET A 134 -4.78 12.04 3.85
CA MET A 134 -5.60 13.23 3.65
C MET A 134 -6.68 13.39 4.71
N ILE A 135 -7.41 12.32 5.04
CA ILE A 135 -8.43 12.35 6.10
C ILE A 135 -7.81 12.75 7.43
N ARG A 136 -6.64 12.19 7.80
CA ARG A 136 -5.93 12.55 9.03
C ARG A 136 -5.49 14.02 9.02
N ALA A 137 -4.84 14.46 7.94
CA ALA A 137 -4.35 15.84 7.82
C ALA A 137 -5.50 16.85 7.90
N ALA A 138 -6.61 16.59 7.19
CA ALA A 138 -7.78 17.43 7.22
C ALA A 138 -8.43 17.49 8.61
N ALA A 139 -8.56 16.33 9.29
CA ALA A 139 -9.10 16.27 10.64
C ALA A 139 -8.27 17.09 11.63
N MET A 140 -6.93 17.03 11.54
CA MET A 140 -6.03 17.82 12.37
C MET A 140 -6.14 19.32 12.07
N LEU A 141 -6.11 19.73 10.79
CA LEU A 141 -6.19 21.12 10.38
C LEU A 141 -7.55 21.76 10.70
N TRP A 142 -8.62 21.00 10.57
CA TRP A 142 -9.98 21.44 10.93
C TRP A 142 -10.30 21.24 12.42
N GLN A 143 -9.33 20.74 13.21
CA GLN A 143 -9.45 20.53 14.67
C GLN A 143 -10.65 19.64 15.02
N LEU A 144 -10.87 18.58 14.27
CA LEU A 144 -11.93 17.61 14.54
C LEU A 144 -11.50 16.66 15.66
N ASP A 145 -12.26 16.64 16.75
CA ASP A 145 -12.08 15.69 17.85
C ASP A 145 -12.77 14.35 17.50
N TRP A 146 -12.24 13.67 16.46
CA TRP A 146 -12.76 12.39 16.00
C TRP A 146 -11.78 11.26 16.26
N THR A 147 -12.32 10.11 16.67
CA THR A 147 -11.49 8.91 16.88
C THR A 147 -10.98 8.33 15.55
N ALA A 148 -9.92 7.53 15.62
CA ALA A 148 -9.36 6.84 14.45
C ALA A 148 -10.41 5.96 13.76
N GLU A 149 -11.29 5.29 14.53
CA GLU A 149 -12.37 4.44 14.02
C GLU A 149 -13.40 5.25 13.22
N ARG A 150 -13.74 6.46 13.70
CA ARG A 150 -14.66 7.35 12.98
C ARG A 150 -14.03 7.84 11.67
N LEU A 151 -12.76 8.21 11.68
CA LEU A 151 -12.03 8.61 10.48
C LEU A 151 -11.89 7.44 9.49
N ALA A 152 -11.62 6.23 9.98
CA ALA A 152 -11.57 5.02 9.16
C ALA A 152 -12.93 4.71 8.50
N ALA A 153 -14.05 4.97 9.20
CA ALA A 153 -15.40 4.81 8.65
C ALA A 153 -15.66 5.76 7.46
N VAL A 154 -15.18 7.01 7.53
CA VAL A 154 -15.18 7.93 6.37
C VAL A 154 -14.41 7.31 5.21
N GLY A 155 -13.20 6.77 5.50
CA GLY A 155 -12.33 6.12 4.53
C GLY A 155 -12.95 4.90 3.85
N ALA A 156 -13.75 4.10 4.56
CA ALA A 156 -14.45 2.93 4.01
C ALA A 156 -15.39 3.27 2.84
N GLY A 157 -15.93 4.48 2.82
CA GLY A 157 -16.75 4.99 1.72
C GLY A 157 -15.95 5.50 0.51
N ILE A 158 -14.61 5.59 0.63
CA ILE A 158 -13.71 6.03 -0.43
C ILE A 158 -13.09 4.83 -1.16
N GLY A 159 -12.61 3.83 -0.40
CA GLY A 159 -12.03 2.61 -0.95
C GLY A 159 -11.81 1.54 0.12
N SER A 160 -11.83 0.27 -0.28
CA SER A 160 -11.78 -0.89 0.64
C SER A 160 -10.49 -0.93 1.47
N ASP A 161 -9.36 -0.52 0.91
CA ASP A 161 -8.07 -0.54 1.61
C ASP A 161 -7.84 0.71 2.49
N VAL A 162 -8.66 1.78 2.37
CA VAL A 162 -8.44 3.03 3.11
C VAL A 162 -8.52 2.83 4.63
N PRO A 163 -9.50 2.06 5.19
CA PRO A 163 -9.57 1.83 6.64
C PRO A 163 -8.32 1.17 7.21
N TRP A 164 -7.66 0.31 6.45
CA TRP A 164 -6.47 -0.40 6.91
C TRP A 164 -5.33 0.55 7.32
N PHE A 165 -5.17 1.66 6.62
CA PHE A 165 -4.13 2.65 6.92
C PHE A 165 -4.35 3.40 8.23
N PHE A 166 -5.48 3.22 8.90
CA PHE A 166 -5.73 3.74 10.26
C PHE A 166 -5.30 2.77 11.36
N ALA A 167 -4.95 1.53 11.03
CA ALA A 167 -4.48 0.54 12.01
C ALA A 167 -3.11 0.89 12.65
N GLY A 168 -2.35 1.76 11.99
CA GLY A 168 -1.04 2.22 12.49
C GLY A 168 0.10 1.21 12.34
N GLY A 169 -0.15 -0.02 11.88
CA GLY A 169 0.85 -1.07 11.76
C GLY A 169 0.38 -2.26 10.95
N ALA A 170 0.98 -3.43 11.22
CA ALA A 170 0.53 -4.68 10.62
C ALA A 170 -0.89 -5.00 11.08
N ALA A 171 -1.72 -5.49 10.17
CA ALA A 171 -3.08 -5.89 10.50
C ALA A 171 -3.61 -6.94 9.53
N ILE A 172 -4.52 -7.80 10.02
CA ILE A 172 -5.31 -8.69 9.19
C ILE A 172 -6.53 -7.90 8.68
N ALA A 173 -6.68 -7.85 7.37
CA ALA A 173 -7.87 -7.32 6.72
C ALA A 173 -8.77 -8.46 6.28
N SER A 174 -10.07 -8.36 6.57
CA SER A 174 -11.09 -9.35 6.17
C SER A 174 -12.35 -8.66 5.63
N GLY A 175 -13.35 -9.45 5.23
CA GLY A 175 -14.50 -8.91 4.50
C GLY A 175 -14.12 -8.57 3.07
N ARG A 176 -14.41 -7.35 2.62
CA ARG A 176 -13.91 -6.80 1.35
C ARG A 176 -12.51 -6.16 1.50
N GLY A 177 -11.96 -6.16 2.75
CA GLY A 177 -10.77 -5.47 3.20
C GLY A 177 -11.05 -4.38 4.25
N GLU A 178 -12.32 -4.18 4.65
CA GLU A 178 -12.75 -3.13 5.57
C GLU A 178 -12.73 -3.52 7.05
N ARG A 179 -12.73 -4.82 7.36
CA ARG A 179 -12.61 -5.30 8.74
C ARG A 179 -11.15 -5.48 9.09
N ILE A 180 -10.65 -4.68 10.01
CA ILE A 180 -9.22 -4.58 10.33
C ILE A 180 -8.98 -5.07 11.75
N GLU A 181 -8.10 -6.05 11.89
CA GLU A 181 -7.63 -6.58 13.17
C GLU A 181 -6.13 -6.31 13.31
N PRO A 182 -5.72 -5.37 14.18
CA PRO A 182 -4.31 -5.07 14.38
C PRO A 182 -3.51 -6.26 14.89
N VAL A 183 -2.29 -6.42 14.37
CA VAL A 183 -1.34 -7.47 14.76
C VAL A 183 -0.11 -6.82 15.41
N ALA A 184 0.15 -7.20 16.67
CA ALA A 184 1.31 -6.73 17.41
C ALA A 184 2.41 -7.81 17.50
N GLY A 185 3.63 -7.38 17.84
CA GLY A 185 4.72 -8.30 18.19
C GLY A 185 5.39 -9.00 17.01
N LEU A 186 5.17 -8.55 15.77
CA LEU A 186 5.96 -9.03 14.64
C LEU A 186 7.37 -8.44 14.69
N ALA A 187 8.37 -9.27 14.42
CA ALA A 187 9.75 -8.83 14.30
C ALA A 187 9.94 -7.90 13.09
N ASP A 188 10.86 -6.96 13.21
CA ASP A 188 11.26 -6.13 12.07
C ASP A 188 11.82 -7.01 10.94
N ILE A 189 11.26 -6.84 9.77
CA ILE A 189 11.73 -7.44 8.52
C ILE A 189 11.87 -6.37 7.46
N ALA A 190 12.58 -6.70 6.40
CA ALA A 190 12.70 -5.85 5.24
C ALA A 190 12.21 -6.57 3.98
N ALA A 191 12.06 -5.83 2.90
CA ALA A 191 11.64 -6.38 1.62
C ALA A 191 12.32 -5.68 0.46
N VAL A 192 12.42 -6.40 -0.65
CA VAL A 192 12.64 -5.78 -1.96
C VAL A 192 11.32 -5.81 -2.72
N ILE A 193 10.90 -4.65 -3.19
CA ILE A 193 9.74 -4.48 -4.07
C ILE A 193 10.26 -4.23 -5.47
N ALA A 194 9.76 -4.97 -6.45
CA ALA A 194 10.09 -4.77 -7.85
C ALA A 194 8.80 -4.62 -8.67
N CYS A 195 8.78 -3.62 -9.53
CA CYS A 195 7.64 -3.29 -10.36
C CYS A 195 7.99 -3.47 -11.84
N PRO A 196 7.18 -4.19 -12.63
CA PRO A 196 7.33 -4.21 -14.09
C PRO A 196 6.85 -2.89 -14.69
N ALA A 197 7.18 -2.62 -15.95
CA ALA A 197 6.76 -1.40 -16.63
C ALA A 197 5.24 -1.34 -16.86
N THR A 198 4.59 -2.49 -16.96
CA THR A 198 3.15 -2.57 -17.22
C THR A 198 2.36 -2.83 -15.94
N GLY A 199 1.19 -2.21 -15.84
CA GLY A 199 0.26 -2.44 -14.75
C GLY A 199 -0.78 -3.49 -15.11
N LEU A 200 -1.47 -4.03 -14.10
CA LEU A 200 -2.61 -4.94 -14.26
C LEU A 200 -3.92 -4.26 -13.84
N SER A 201 -4.99 -4.63 -14.50
CA SER A 201 -6.33 -4.25 -14.06
C SER A 201 -6.76 -5.14 -12.89
N THR A 202 -7.00 -4.55 -11.72
CA THR A 202 -7.52 -5.26 -10.54
C THR A 202 -8.78 -6.06 -10.87
N ALA A 203 -9.72 -5.47 -11.61
CA ALA A 203 -10.95 -6.15 -12.01
C ALA A 203 -10.69 -7.37 -12.91
N ALA A 204 -9.71 -7.27 -13.82
CA ALA A 204 -9.36 -8.39 -14.71
C ALA A 204 -8.69 -9.54 -13.93
N VAL A 205 -7.88 -9.23 -12.92
CA VAL A 205 -7.23 -10.23 -12.06
C VAL A 205 -8.26 -10.93 -11.18
N TYR A 206 -9.09 -10.18 -10.46
CA TYR A 206 -10.16 -10.75 -9.63
C TYR A 206 -11.18 -11.56 -10.45
N GLY A 207 -11.50 -11.12 -11.67
CA GLY A 207 -12.43 -11.82 -12.56
C GLY A 207 -11.96 -13.22 -12.98
N ARG A 208 -10.67 -13.53 -12.83
CA ARG A 208 -10.06 -14.83 -13.10
C ARG A 208 -9.70 -15.62 -11.84
N CYS A 209 -9.86 -15.01 -10.68
CA CYS A 209 -9.56 -15.67 -9.42
C CYS A 209 -10.63 -16.72 -9.10
N VAL A 210 -10.20 -17.89 -8.68
CA VAL A 210 -11.07 -18.95 -8.15
C VAL A 210 -11.00 -18.88 -6.63
N PRO A 211 -12.11 -18.54 -5.95
CA PRO A 211 -12.15 -18.48 -4.49
C PRO A 211 -11.91 -19.86 -3.85
N ASP A 212 -11.23 -19.85 -2.70
CA ASP A 212 -10.93 -21.04 -1.92
C ASP A 212 -11.19 -20.80 -0.42
N ALA A 213 -12.33 -21.22 0.07
CA ALA A 213 -12.74 -21.08 1.47
C ALA A 213 -11.88 -21.90 2.45
N THR A 214 -11.11 -22.88 1.98
CA THR A 214 -10.21 -23.69 2.84
C THR A 214 -9.02 -22.89 3.34
N ARG A 215 -8.76 -21.71 2.75
CA ARG A 215 -7.70 -20.78 3.11
C ARG A 215 -8.03 -19.87 4.30
N THR A 216 -9.23 -19.97 4.85
CA THR A 216 -9.60 -19.23 6.07
C THR A 216 -8.64 -19.54 7.22
N GLY A 217 -8.15 -18.49 7.90
CA GLY A 217 -7.16 -18.58 8.98
C GLY A 217 -5.71 -18.68 8.51
N ASP A 218 -5.43 -18.55 7.21
CA ASP A 218 -4.04 -18.52 6.71
C ASP A 218 -3.28 -17.30 7.21
N ALA A 219 -3.93 -16.15 7.38
CA ALA A 219 -3.32 -14.95 7.93
C ALA A 219 -2.86 -15.16 9.39
N ASP A 220 -3.68 -15.80 10.23
CA ASP A 220 -3.33 -16.13 11.61
C ASP A 220 -2.17 -17.13 11.69
N ARG A 221 -2.17 -18.13 10.81
CA ARG A 221 -1.05 -19.10 10.72
C ARG A 221 0.24 -18.42 10.34
N LEU A 222 0.19 -17.44 9.40
CA LEU A 222 1.35 -16.64 9.01
C LEU A 222 1.85 -15.77 10.16
N VAL A 223 0.96 -15.07 10.87
CA VAL A 223 1.31 -14.27 12.07
C VAL A 223 2.03 -15.15 13.09
N LYS A 224 1.45 -16.31 13.44
CA LYS A 224 2.05 -17.25 14.38
C LYS A 224 3.42 -17.74 13.92
N ALA A 225 3.57 -18.08 12.65
CA ALA A 225 4.83 -18.56 12.09
C ALA A 225 5.92 -17.46 12.14
N LEU A 226 5.58 -16.22 11.79
CA LEU A 226 6.49 -15.07 11.90
C LEU A 226 6.93 -14.84 13.35
N ALA A 227 6.00 -14.88 14.30
CA ALA A 227 6.29 -14.63 15.72
C ALA A 227 7.16 -15.72 16.37
N THR A 228 7.00 -17.00 15.98
CA THR A 228 7.66 -18.12 16.66
C THR A 228 8.87 -18.68 15.91
N GLY A 229 8.94 -18.59 14.61
CA GLY A 229 9.97 -19.23 13.77
C GLY A 229 10.58 -18.31 12.72
N GLY A 230 10.18 -17.05 12.68
CA GLY A 230 10.70 -16.05 11.75
C GLY A 230 10.38 -16.34 10.28
N LEU A 231 11.10 -15.71 9.37
CA LEU A 231 10.79 -15.75 7.93
C LEU A 231 10.79 -17.16 7.33
N ALA A 232 11.73 -18.03 7.74
CA ALA A 232 11.81 -19.38 7.18
C ALA A 232 10.56 -20.22 7.50
N ALA A 233 10.02 -20.09 8.71
CA ALA A 233 8.78 -20.75 9.13
C ALA A 233 7.54 -20.13 8.48
N ALA A 234 7.59 -18.86 8.11
CA ALA A 234 6.50 -18.14 7.50
C ALA A 234 6.28 -18.48 6.01
N VAL A 235 7.34 -18.85 5.28
CA VAL A 235 7.30 -19.11 3.83
C VAL A 235 6.12 -20.01 3.37
N PRO A 236 5.78 -21.13 4.04
CA PRO A 236 4.67 -21.99 3.62
C PRO A 236 3.29 -21.32 3.68
N PHE A 237 3.14 -20.28 4.50
CA PHE A 237 1.87 -19.55 4.70
C PHE A 237 1.79 -18.27 3.88
N MET A 238 2.91 -17.83 3.27
CA MET A 238 2.92 -16.70 2.36
C MET A 238 2.32 -17.11 1.02
N SER A 239 1.16 -16.57 0.70
CA SER A 239 0.45 -16.88 -0.56
C SER A 239 -0.36 -15.68 -1.01
N ASN A 240 -0.62 -15.61 -2.32
CA ASN A 240 -1.55 -14.64 -2.88
C ASN A 240 -2.45 -15.35 -3.92
N ALA A 241 -3.75 -15.44 -3.61
CA ALA A 241 -4.74 -16.05 -4.49
C ALA A 241 -4.88 -15.34 -5.84
N LEU A 242 -4.43 -14.09 -5.92
CA LEU A 242 -4.45 -13.28 -7.16
C LEU A 242 -3.17 -13.47 -7.99
N GLU A 243 -2.13 -14.15 -7.48
CA GLU A 243 -0.89 -14.38 -8.22
C GLU A 243 -1.08 -15.29 -9.45
N PRO A 244 -1.74 -16.46 -9.39
CA PRO A 244 -1.98 -17.27 -10.57
C PRO A 244 -2.73 -16.55 -11.68
N PRO A 245 -3.87 -15.87 -11.44
CA PRO A 245 -4.51 -15.07 -12.50
C PRO A 245 -3.68 -13.90 -13.00
N ALA A 246 -2.87 -13.25 -12.16
CA ALA A 246 -1.98 -12.18 -12.60
C ALA A 246 -0.89 -12.69 -13.57
N ARG A 247 -0.31 -13.86 -13.29
CA ARG A 247 0.69 -14.54 -14.15
C ARG A 247 0.12 -14.91 -15.51
N ILE A 248 -1.17 -15.32 -15.58
CA ILE A 248 -1.85 -15.57 -16.85
C ILE A 248 -2.00 -14.27 -17.66
N LEU A 249 -2.24 -13.14 -17.01
CA LEU A 249 -2.46 -11.85 -17.64
C LEU A 249 -1.17 -11.14 -18.06
N SER A 250 -0.04 -11.44 -17.41
CA SER A 250 1.25 -10.82 -17.69
C SER A 250 2.41 -11.77 -17.42
N THR A 251 3.14 -12.09 -18.47
CA THR A 251 4.39 -12.88 -18.37
C THR A 251 5.53 -12.13 -17.69
N GLU A 252 5.42 -10.80 -17.54
CA GLU A 252 6.40 -10.00 -16.78
C GLU A 252 6.40 -10.38 -15.29
N ILE A 253 5.24 -10.81 -14.75
CA ILE A 253 5.13 -11.29 -13.36
C ILE A 253 6.01 -12.53 -13.15
N ASP A 254 5.96 -13.51 -14.07
CA ASP A 254 6.80 -14.72 -13.98
C ASP A 254 8.30 -14.39 -14.00
N ARG A 255 8.71 -13.50 -14.92
CA ARG A 255 10.10 -13.06 -15.01
C ARG A 255 10.56 -12.36 -13.74
N LEU A 256 9.68 -11.52 -13.19
CA LEU A 256 9.98 -10.75 -11.99
C LEU A 256 10.11 -11.66 -10.74
N LEU A 257 9.18 -12.59 -10.56
CA LEU A 257 9.24 -13.59 -9.48
C LEU A 257 10.49 -14.46 -9.58
N THR A 258 10.87 -14.88 -10.80
CA THR A 258 12.09 -15.63 -11.05
C THR A 258 13.34 -14.81 -10.71
N ALA A 259 13.40 -13.56 -11.15
CA ALA A 259 14.52 -12.66 -10.87
C ALA A 259 14.69 -12.41 -9.36
N LEU A 260 13.60 -12.22 -8.64
CA LEU A 260 13.60 -12.07 -7.18
C LEU A 260 14.07 -13.34 -6.46
N ALA A 261 13.66 -14.54 -6.94
CA ALA A 261 14.11 -15.82 -6.39
C ALA A 261 15.62 -16.02 -6.57
N GLU A 262 16.14 -15.79 -7.79
CA GLU A 262 17.55 -15.91 -8.12
C GLU A 262 18.41 -14.88 -7.38
N ALA A 263 17.85 -13.71 -7.07
CA ALA A 263 18.53 -12.69 -6.28
C ALA A 263 18.63 -13.03 -4.78
N GLY A 264 17.92 -14.05 -4.27
CA GLY A 264 18.18 -14.67 -2.98
C GLY A 264 17.35 -14.16 -1.80
N GLY A 265 16.11 -13.71 -2.02
CA GLY A 265 15.17 -13.36 -0.95
C GLY A 265 14.26 -14.52 -0.53
N PHE A 266 13.47 -14.31 0.53
CA PHE A 266 12.48 -15.29 1.02
C PHE A 266 11.15 -15.13 0.28
N ALA A 267 10.65 -16.25 -0.27
CA ALA A 267 9.29 -16.37 -0.81
C ALA A 267 8.86 -15.21 -1.71
N PRO A 268 9.41 -15.06 -2.92
CA PRO A 268 8.92 -14.07 -3.87
C PRO A 268 7.42 -14.21 -4.11
N ARG A 269 6.67 -13.11 -4.03
CA ARG A 269 5.21 -13.07 -4.17
C ARG A 269 4.74 -11.81 -4.86
N LEU A 270 3.57 -11.90 -5.47
CA LEU A 270 2.77 -10.76 -5.91
C LEU A 270 2.17 -10.04 -4.70
N THR A 271 2.10 -8.69 -4.69
CA THR A 271 1.32 -7.95 -3.68
C THR A 271 0.02 -7.43 -4.26
N GLY A 272 -1.08 -7.59 -3.51
CA GLY A 272 -2.41 -7.23 -3.98
C GLY A 272 -2.76 -7.93 -5.29
N SER A 273 -3.38 -7.21 -6.21
CA SER A 273 -3.67 -7.68 -7.58
C SER A 273 -2.50 -7.46 -8.55
N GLY A 274 -1.35 -7.02 -8.06
CA GLY A 274 -0.18 -6.69 -8.87
C GLY A 274 -0.24 -5.26 -9.41
N SER A 275 0.72 -4.92 -10.23
CA SER A 275 1.78 -5.72 -10.87
C SER A 275 3.07 -5.86 -10.04
N ALA A 276 3.22 -5.18 -8.91
CA ALA A 276 4.42 -5.30 -8.09
C ALA A 276 4.56 -6.68 -7.47
N CYS A 277 5.80 -7.18 -7.47
CA CYS A 277 6.23 -8.37 -6.75
C CYS A 277 7.20 -7.96 -5.64
N PHE A 278 7.31 -8.78 -4.62
CA PHE A 278 8.25 -8.54 -3.53
C PHE A 278 8.90 -9.84 -3.06
N THR A 279 10.03 -9.70 -2.37
CA THR A 279 10.64 -10.77 -1.59
C THR A 279 11.04 -10.23 -0.23
N LEU A 280 10.94 -11.06 0.81
CA LEU A 280 11.32 -10.66 2.16
C LEU A 280 12.80 -10.91 2.43
N THR A 281 13.34 -10.13 3.35
CA THR A 281 14.71 -10.27 3.89
C THR A 281 14.68 -10.04 5.41
N ARG A 282 15.73 -10.49 6.12
CA ARG A 282 15.84 -10.28 7.57
C ARG A 282 16.21 -8.84 7.91
N THR A 283 16.99 -8.21 7.04
CA THR A 283 17.54 -6.88 7.28
C THR A 283 17.42 -5.99 6.04
N LEU A 284 17.43 -4.67 6.27
CA LEU A 284 17.47 -3.71 5.16
C LEU A 284 18.74 -3.85 4.32
N ALA A 285 19.88 -4.16 4.93
CA ALA A 285 21.14 -4.36 4.20
C ALA A 285 21.07 -5.56 3.23
N GLU A 286 20.39 -6.67 3.62
CA GLU A 286 20.10 -7.78 2.69
C GLU A 286 19.18 -7.33 1.54
N ALA A 287 18.15 -6.52 1.84
CA ALA A 287 17.25 -5.97 0.81
C ALA A 287 18.01 -5.05 -0.17
N GLU A 288 18.85 -4.17 0.33
CA GLU A 288 19.67 -3.27 -0.50
C GLU A 288 20.64 -4.06 -1.42
N ALA A 289 21.25 -5.12 -0.90
CA ALA A 289 22.12 -5.99 -1.70
C ALA A 289 21.36 -6.73 -2.81
N ILE A 290 20.13 -7.20 -2.54
CA ILE A 290 19.25 -7.81 -3.54
C ILE A 290 18.82 -6.77 -4.57
N ALA A 291 18.39 -5.60 -4.12
CA ALA A 291 17.99 -4.50 -5.01
C ALA A 291 19.11 -4.08 -5.96
N ALA A 292 20.35 -4.00 -5.47
CA ALA A 292 21.54 -3.70 -6.28
C ALA A 292 21.79 -4.78 -7.36
N ARG A 293 21.64 -6.07 -7.04
CA ARG A 293 21.74 -7.17 -8.02
C ARG A 293 20.69 -7.08 -9.11
N LEU A 294 19.44 -6.79 -8.74
CA LEU A 294 18.34 -6.60 -9.70
C LEU A 294 18.56 -5.37 -10.58
N ALA A 295 19.04 -4.27 -10.02
CA ALA A 295 19.37 -3.06 -10.77
C ALA A 295 20.48 -3.32 -11.80
N ALA A 296 21.55 -4.03 -11.42
CA ALA A 296 22.62 -4.40 -12.33
C ALA A 296 22.14 -5.30 -13.50
N ARG A 297 21.21 -6.25 -13.24
CA ARG A 297 20.55 -7.05 -14.29
C ARG A 297 19.74 -6.18 -15.25
N ARG A 298 18.91 -5.28 -14.72
CA ARG A 298 18.14 -4.32 -15.52
C ARG A 298 19.07 -3.49 -16.43
N ASP A 299 20.14 -2.94 -15.86
CA ASP A 299 21.07 -2.07 -16.57
C ASP A 299 21.87 -2.83 -17.64
N SER A 300 22.00 -4.17 -17.51
CA SER A 300 22.58 -5.05 -18.54
C SER A 300 21.57 -5.50 -19.61
N GLY A 301 20.35 -5.00 -19.60
CA GLY A 301 19.35 -5.24 -20.63
C GLY A 301 18.26 -6.27 -20.28
N ASP A 302 18.19 -6.74 -19.02
CA ASP A 302 17.04 -7.54 -18.55
C ASP A 302 15.88 -6.59 -18.15
N PRO A 303 14.82 -6.48 -18.97
CA PRO A 303 13.77 -5.49 -18.76
C PRO A 303 12.76 -5.85 -17.66
N ALA A 304 13.04 -6.86 -16.84
CA ALA A 304 12.05 -7.39 -15.89
C ALA A 304 11.55 -6.36 -14.87
N CYS A 305 12.38 -5.35 -14.52
CA CYS A 305 12.04 -4.36 -13.49
C CYS A 305 12.14 -2.92 -14.02
N ALA A 306 11.05 -2.16 -13.93
CA ALA A 306 11.08 -0.71 -14.16
C ALA A 306 11.48 0.06 -12.91
N ALA A 307 11.02 -0.35 -11.72
CA ALA A 307 11.43 0.24 -10.45
C ALA A 307 11.73 -0.85 -9.42
N ILE A 308 12.70 -0.56 -8.53
CA ILE A 308 13.17 -1.47 -7.47
C ILE A 308 13.33 -0.66 -6.19
N PHE A 309 12.76 -1.15 -5.09
CA PHE A 309 12.82 -0.48 -3.79
C PHE A 309 13.26 -1.48 -2.71
N ALA A 310 14.31 -1.14 -1.97
CA ALA A 310 14.63 -1.78 -0.71
C ALA A 310 13.90 -1.03 0.42
N VAL A 311 13.09 -1.73 1.19
CA VAL A 311 12.20 -1.12 2.18
C VAL A 311 12.26 -1.86 3.52
N ARG A 312 11.99 -1.13 4.61
CA ARG A 312 11.66 -1.73 5.90
C ARG A 312 10.16 -2.00 5.93
N CYS A 313 9.78 -3.13 6.48
CA CYS A 313 8.41 -3.39 6.91
C CYS A 313 8.36 -3.00 8.37
N SER A 314 7.92 -1.78 8.66
CA SER A 314 7.89 -1.25 10.02
C SER A 314 6.49 -1.33 10.59
N TRP A 315 6.42 -1.75 11.83
CA TRP A 315 5.22 -1.71 12.66
C TRP A 315 5.51 -0.84 13.87
N PRO A 316 4.70 0.17 14.14
CA PRO A 316 4.78 0.92 15.38
C PRO A 316 4.59 -0.03 16.57
N ALA A 317 5.39 0.16 17.61
CA ALA A 317 5.27 -0.60 18.86
C ALA A 317 3.95 -0.27 19.58
#